data_404949786490aea31254c493c789f218
#
_entry.id   404949786490aea31254c493c789f218
#
_cell.length_a   1.000
_cell.length_b   1.000
_cell.length_c   1.000
_cell.angle_alpha   90.00
_cell.angle_beta   90.00
_cell.angle_gamma   90.00
#
_symmetry.space_group_name_H-M   'P 1'
#
loop_
_entity.id
_entity.type
_entity.pdbx_description
1 polymer ?
#
loop_
_entity_poly.entity_id
_entity_poly.type
_entity_poly.pdbx_seq_one_letter_code
_entity_poly.pdbx_strand_id
1 'polypeptide(L)'
;MFINEQFVLANKRKCAYNARIRTKKENYNETSKQKSEMSTRELAAYIDYSVLKPEFTPEQIVELTKDGVELGCATICINPGYMDLCKPYIKGSETKLCPVCDFPFGTSSTESKVAQAKILIDGYADVIGELDIVANFGKIRAGLYEEVTADIKAVVDTCHAKNVPVKVIFETDALNEEQIRKTCHCCIDAGADFVKSSTGFLTGFEAHGATVEVIKMMQEEVGDKCKVKGSGCIRTREHFLELIDMGIDRMGVGYRSVPVVLDLQR
;
A
#
# COMPACT_ATOMS: atom_id res chain seq x y z
N MET A 1 -21.05 5.93 -44.03
CA MET A 1 -19.87 6.52 -43.38
C MET A 1 -20.10 6.44 -41.88
N PHE A 2 -19.79 5.29 -41.29
CA PHE A 2 -20.00 5.04 -39.84
C PHE A 2 -18.73 5.46 -39.08
N ILE A 3 -18.78 6.58 -38.40
CA ILE A 3 -17.73 6.95 -37.44
C ILE A 3 -17.86 6.00 -36.25
N ASN A 4 -16.82 5.21 -36.03
CA ASN A 4 -16.77 4.16 -35.01
C ASN A 4 -17.05 4.75 -33.61
N GLU A 5 -18.17 4.37 -32.99
CA GLU A 5 -18.57 4.82 -31.65
C GLU A 5 -17.47 4.61 -30.61
N GLN A 6 -16.66 3.57 -30.76
CA GLN A 6 -15.52 3.30 -29.86
C GLN A 6 -14.44 4.40 -29.94
N PHE A 7 -14.24 4.99 -31.14
CA PHE A 7 -13.28 6.09 -31.33
C PHE A 7 -13.77 7.40 -30.69
N VAL A 8 -15.09 7.64 -30.72
CA VAL A 8 -15.72 8.79 -30.05
C VAL A 8 -15.70 8.64 -28.53
N LEU A 9 -15.93 7.43 -28.02
CA LEU A 9 -15.84 7.14 -26.57
C LEU A 9 -14.40 7.26 -26.05
N ALA A 10 -13.41 6.76 -26.80
CA ALA A 10 -11.99 6.87 -26.43
C ALA A 10 -11.56 8.35 -26.39
N ASN A 11 -11.99 9.15 -27.35
CA ASN A 11 -11.70 10.59 -27.37
C ASN A 11 -12.42 11.37 -26.25
N LYS A 12 -13.66 11.01 -25.90
CA LYS A 12 -14.36 11.60 -24.74
C LYS A 12 -13.69 11.25 -23.41
N ARG A 13 -13.23 10.00 -23.23
CA ARG A 13 -12.45 9.58 -22.04
C ARG A 13 -11.11 10.31 -21.95
N LYS A 14 -10.40 10.46 -23.07
CA LYS A 14 -9.14 11.19 -23.14
C LYS A 14 -9.32 12.70 -22.87
N CYS A 15 -10.42 13.28 -23.30
CA CYS A 15 -10.74 14.68 -23.07
C CYS A 15 -11.14 14.93 -21.59
N ALA A 16 -11.93 14.03 -20.99
CA ALA A 16 -12.29 14.08 -19.57
C ALA A 16 -11.06 13.85 -18.66
N TYR A 17 -10.18 12.93 -19.04
CA TYR A 17 -8.91 12.68 -18.35
C TYR A 17 -7.99 13.90 -18.41
N ASN A 18 -7.82 14.53 -19.59
CA ASN A 18 -7.00 15.74 -19.74
C ASN A 18 -7.57 16.96 -19.04
N ALA A 19 -8.89 17.10 -18.98
CA ALA A 19 -9.55 18.16 -18.19
C ALA A 19 -9.31 17.97 -16.69
N ARG A 20 -9.39 16.72 -16.22
CA ARG A 20 -9.13 16.35 -14.80
C ARG A 20 -7.66 16.55 -14.41
N ILE A 21 -6.71 16.25 -15.31
CA ILE A 21 -5.28 16.53 -15.12
C ILE A 21 -5.05 18.05 -15.08
N ARG A 22 -5.77 18.84 -15.87
CA ARG A 22 -5.64 20.30 -15.91
C ARG A 22 -6.16 20.93 -14.63
N THR A 23 -7.30 20.47 -14.12
CA THR A 23 -7.85 20.89 -12.81
C THR A 23 -6.97 20.43 -11.65
N LYS A 24 -6.41 19.20 -11.73
CA LYS A 24 -5.39 18.72 -10.76
C LYS A 24 -4.11 19.57 -10.84
N LYS A 25 -3.65 19.99 -12.03
CA LYS A 25 -2.46 20.85 -12.21
C LYS A 25 -2.68 22.29 -11.71
N GLU A 26 -3.85 22.85 -11.89
CA GLU A 26 -4.18 24.18 -11.40
C GLU A 26 -4.32 24.20 -9.87
N ASN A 27 -4.96 23.18 -9.30
CA ASN A 27 -4.93 22.91 -7.85
C ASN A 27 -3.51 22.53 -7.34
N TYR A 28 -2.66 21.92 -8.18
CA TYR A 28 -1.30 21.51 -7.89
C TYR A 28 -0.37 22.70 -7.65
N ASN A 29 -0.47 23.77 -8.42
CA ASN A 29 0.35 24.98 -8.23
C ASN A 29 -0.01 25.78 -6.98
N GLU A 30 -1.27 25.71 -6.51
CA GLU A 30 -1.68 26.26 -5.22
C GLU A 30 -1.33 25.34 -4.04
N THR A 31 -1.47 24.01 -4.21
CA THR A 31 -1.14 23.00 -3.18
C THR A 31 0.36 22.73 -3.05
N SER A 32 1.17 22.87 -4.10
CA SER A 32 2.63 22.62 -4.02
C SER A 32 3.35 23.64 -3.13
N LYS A 33 2.85 24.89 -3.07
CA LYS A 33 3.31 25.89 -2.08
C LYS A 33 2.91 25.52 -0.64
N GLN A 34 1.74 24.88 -0.44
CA GLN A 34 1.28 24.45 0.88
C GLN A 34 2.00 23.20 1.40
N LYS A 35 2.48 22.32 0.52
CA LYS A 35 3.09 21.01 0.91
C LYS A 35 4.52 21.12 1.42
N SER A 36 5.29 22.11 0.99
CA SER A 36 6.60 22.44 1.60
C SER A 36 6.50 22.93 3.05
N GLU A 37 5.28 23.21 3.52
CA GLU A 37 4.95 23.68 4.87
C GLU A 37 4.33 22.58 5.76
N MET A 38 4.18 21.33 5.26
CA MET A 38 3.64 20.23 6.07
C MET A 38 4.55 19.95 7.28
N SER A 39 3.93 19.87 8.44
CA SER A 39 4.60 19.46 9.67
C SER A 39 5.07 17.99 9.59
N THR A 40 6.04 17.63 10.40
CA THR A 40 6.51 16.25 10.52
C THR A 40 5.36 15.26 10.80
N ARG A 41 4.38 15.65 11.62
CA ARG A 41 3.22 14.80 11.94
C ARG A 41 2.29 14.61 10.74
N GLU A 42 2.06 15.64 9.92
CA GLU A 42 1.27 15.52 8.69
C GLU A 42 1.97 14.63 7.66
N LEU A 43 3.28 14.72 7.54
CA LEU A 43 4.09 13.84 6.70
C LEU A 43 4.08 12.39 7.22
N ALA A 44 4.20 12.21 8.53
CA ALA A 44 4.18 10.88 9.16
C ALA A 44 2.83 10.17 8.96
N ALA A 45 1.71 10.91 8.84
CA ALA A 45 0.40 10.33 8.56
C ALA A 45 0.29 9.62 7.19
N TYR A 46 1.23 9.86 6.26
CA TYR A 46 1.36 9.08 5.02
C TYR A 46 2.12 7.76 5.22
N ILE A 47 2.72 7.51 6.39
CA ILE A 47 3.65 6.41 6.60
C ILE A 47 2.98 5.24 7.31
N ASP A 48 3.07 4.04 6.68
CA ASP A 48 3.03 2.77 7.37
C ASP A 48 4.49 2.44 7.78
N TYR A 49 4.77 2.61 9.07
CA TYR A 49 6.11 2.40 9.63
C TYR A 49 6.44 0.91 9.64
N SER A 50 7.36 0.49 8.75
CA SER A 50 7.59 -0.93 8.50
C SER A 50 8.59 -1.54 9.49
N VAL A 51 8.09 -2.41 10.38
CA VAL A 51 8.82 -3.20 11.38
C VAL A 51 8.73 -4.68 11.03
N LEU A 52 9.26 -5.04 9.84
CA LEU A 52 9.02 -6.35 9.21
C LEU A 52 10.27 -7.26 9.15
N LYS A 53 11.43 -6.77 9.59
CA LYS A 53 12.66 -7.55 9.53
C LYS A 53 12.58 -8.76 10.46
N PRO A 54 12.81 -10.00 9.96
CA PRO A 54 12.66 -11.22 10.75
C PRO A 54 13.69 -11.35 11.87
N GLU A 55 14.82 -10.65 11.76
CA GLU A 55 15.89 -10.64 12.75
C GLU A 55 15.67 -9.70 13.93
N PHE A 56 14.60 -8.90 13.93
CA PHE A 56 14.35 -7.98 15.07
C PHE A 56 14.06 -8.73 16.36
N THR A 57 14.74 -8.28 17.43
CA THR A 57 14.44 -8.76 18.78
C THR A 57 13.14 -8.13 19.30
N PRO A 58 12.49 -8.74 20.33
CA PRO A 58 11.31 -8.16 20.96
C PRO A 58 11.53 -6.71 21.44
N GLU A 59 12.70 -6.40 21.97
CA GLU A 59 13.06 -5.06 22.47
C GLU A 59 13.09 -4.05 21.30
N GLN A 60 13.69 -4.43 20.17
CA GLN A 60 13.73 -3.59 18.96
C GLN A 60 12.33 -3.37 18.38
N ILE A 61 11.46 -4.39 18.38
CA ILE A 61 10.06 -4.27 17.95
C ILE A 61 9.32 -3.24 18.82
N VAL A 62 9.50 -3.30 20.14
CA VAL A 62 8.86 -2.34 21.08
C VAL A 62 9.38 -0.93 20.85
N GLU A 63 10.69 -0.75 20.73
CA GLU A 63 11.32 0.55 20.48
C GLU A 63 10.77 1.19 19.20
N LEU A 64 10.80 0.46 18.07
CA LEU A 64 10.32 0.93 16.78
C LEU A 64 8.81 1.17 16.77
N THR A 65 8.03 0.39 17.53
CA THR A 65 6.60 0.63 17.68
C THR A 65 6.34 1.96 18.38
N LYS A 66 7.04 2.24 19.48
CA LYS A 66 6.94 3.51 20.20
C LYS A 66 7.36 4.69 19.35
N ASP A 67 8.45 4.55 18.61
CA ASP A 67 8.96 5.58 17.68
C ASP A 67 7.89 5.96 16.63
N GLY A 68 7.30 4.97 15.96
CA GLY A 68 6.26 5.23 14.96
C GLY A 68 4.98 5.84 15.55
N VAL A 69 4.60 5.49 16.78
CA VAL A 69 3.46 6.08 17.50
C VAL A 69 3.76 7.53 17.88
N GLU A 70 4.95 7.82 18.40
CA GLU A 70 5.38 9.18 18.79
C GLU A 70 5.41 10.11 17.57
N LEU A 71 5.90 9.63 16.44
CA LEU A 71 5.92 10.37 15.17
C LEU A 71 4.51 10.62 14.61
N GLY A 72 3.51 9.83 15.01
CA GLY A 72 2.15 9.90 14.49
C GLY A 72 2.01 9.23 13.12
N CYS A 73 2.76 8.15 12.88
CA CYS A 73 2.61 7.35 11.68
C CYS A 73 1.19 6.76 11.57
N ALA A 74 0.68 6.61 10.36
CA ALA A 74 -0.67 6.08 10.14
C ALA A 74 -0.83 4.68 10.74
N THR A 75 0.14 3.80 10.48
CA THR A 75 0.18 2.46 11.06
C THR A 75 1.60 2.01 11.40
N ILE A 76 1.69 1.01 12.28
CA ILE A 76 2.87 0.16 12.42
C ILE A 76 2.62 -1.11 11.60
N CYS A 77 3.37 -1.27 10.52
CA CYS A 77 3.29 -2.48 9.69
C CYS A 77 4.17 -3.56 10.31
N ILE A 78 3.57 -4.70 10.73
CA ILE A 78 4.18 -5.66 11.64
C ILE A 78 3.95 -7.12 11.21
N ASN A 79 4.89 -8.00 11.55
CA ASN A 79 4.67 -9.44 11.45
C ASN A 79 3.65 -9.92 12.49
N PRO A 80 2.73 -10.83 12.15
CA PRO A 80 1.64 -11.28 13.02
C PRO A 80 2.08 -11.77 14.40
N GLY A 81 3.22 -12.42 14.50
CA GLY A 81 3.74 -12.97 15.75
C GLY A 81 4.08 -11.93 16.83
N TYR A 82 4.07 -10.63 16.48
CA TYR A 82 4.41 -9.55 17.41
C TYR A 82 3.23 -8.64 17.78
N MET A 83 2.01 -9.01 17.37
CA MET A 83 0.81 -8.20 17.60
C MET A 83 0.57 -7.96 19.10
N ASP A 84 0.68 -9.00 19.95
CA ASP A 84 0.51 -8.87 21.41
C ASP A 84 1.57 -7.95 22.05
N LEU A 85 2.80 -8.00 21.52
CA LEU A 85 3.91 -7.18 21.99
C LEU A 85 3.68 -5.69 21.69
N CYS A 86 3.12 -5.38 20.52
CA CYS A 86 2.88 -4.01 20.08
C CYS A 86 1.59 -3.40 20.66
N LYS A 87 0.56 -4.22 20.89
CA LYS A 87 -0.79 -3.80 21.32
C LYS A 87 -0.82 -2.81 22.48
N PRO A 88 -0.04 -2.94 23.57
CA PRO A 88 -0.06 -2.00 24.68
C PRO A 88 0.33 -0.57 24.31
N TYR A 89 1.16 -0.40 23.27
CA TYR A 89 1.68 0.90 22.85
C TYR A 89 0.80 1.58 21.80
N ILE A 90 -0.06 0.80 21.14
CA ILE A 90 -1.02 1.28 20.14
C ILE A 90 -2.32 1.74 20.79
N LYS A 91 -2.74 1.06 21.86
CA LYS A 91 -4.01 1.34 22.50
C LYS A 91 -4.09 2.78 23.03
N GLY A 92 -5.10 3.51 22.56
CA GLY A 92 -5.31 4.91 22.93
C GLY A 92 -4.56 5.91 22.05
N SER A 93 -3.74 5.45 21.07
CA SER A 93 -3.12 6.32 20.05
C SER A 93 -3.98 6.41 18.80
N GLU A 94 -3.67 7.37 17.92
CA GLU A 94 -4.24 7.48 16.57
C GLU A 94 -3.64 6.45 15.62
N THR A 95 -2.37 6.07 15.85
CA THR A 95 -1.66 5.03 15.08
C THR A 95 -2.32 3.66 15.31
N LYS A 96 -2.43 2.85 14.26
CA LYS A 96 -3.02 1.50 14.31
C LYS A 96 -1.99 0.45 13.91
N LEU A 97 -2.30 -0.82 14.17
CA LEU A 97 -1.52 -1.93 13.63
C LEU A 97 -2.00 -2.26 12.21
N CYS A 98 -1.05 -2.55 11.34
CA CYS A 98 -1.25 -3.10 10.01
C CYS A 98 -0.43 -4.40 9.91
N PRO A 99 -0.95 -5.55 10.41
CA PRO A 99 -0.23 -6.80 10.24
C PRO A 99 -0.19 -7.20 8.76
N VAL A 100 0.82 -8.01 8.44
CA VAL A 100 0.94 -8.64 7.12
C VAL A 100 0.35 -10.05 7.12
N CYS A 101 -0.21 -10.49 6.00
CA CYS A 101 -0.81 -11.81 5.82
C CYS A 101 -0.14 -12.51 4.63
N ASP A 102 0.25 -13.77 4.81
CA ASP A 102 0.97 -14.58 3.83
C ASP A 102 2.21 -13.87 3.26
N PHE A 103 2.91 -13.21 4.14
CA PHE A 103 4.05 -12.34 3.80
C PHE A 103 5.39 -13.06 4.04
N PRO A 104 6.41 -12.89 3.15
CA PRO A 104 6.38 -11.97 1.99
C PRO A 104 6.00 -12.64 0.66
N PHE A 105 5.70 -13.92 0.61
CA PHE A 105 5.66 -14.69 -0.64
C PHE A 105 4.28 -14.76 -1.32
N GLY A 106 3.18 -14.70 -0.59
CA GLY A 106 1.83 -14.75 -1.15
C GLY A 106 1.44 -16.10 -1.75
N THR A 107 2.12 -17.20 -1.38
CA THR A 107 2.01 -18.52 -2.04
C THR A 107 1.23 -19.55 -1.25
N SER A 108 0.70 -19.22 -0.09
CA SER A 108 -0.18 -20.10 0.67
C SER A 108 -1.53 -20.30 -0.04
N SER A 109 -2.25 -21.34 0.36
CA SER A 109 -3.61 -21.56 -0.16
C SER A 109 -4.55 -20.43 0.32
N THR A 110 -5.62 -20.20 -0.43
CA THR A 110 -6.64 -19.19 -0.09
C THR A 110 -7.22 -19.43 1.30
N GLU A 111 -7.48 -20.69 1.68
CA GLU A 111 -8.00 -21.04 3.00
C GLU A 111 -7.01 -20.67 4.12
N SER A 112 -5.70 -20.85 3.88
CA SER A 112 -4.66 -20.47 4.85
C SER A 112 -4.60 -18.95 5.03
N LYS A 113 -4.68 -18.17 3.95
CA LYS A 113 -4.73 -16.69 4.00
C LYS A 113 -5.97 -16.22 4.76
N VAL A 114 -7.15 -16.77 4.43
CA VAL A 114 -8.42 -16.47 5.11
C VAL A 114 -8.35 -16.81 6.60
N ALA A 115 -7.81 -17.97 6.96
CA ALA A 115 -7.65 -18.37 8.35
C ALA A 115 -6.72 -17.41 9.12
N GLN A 116 -5.57 -17.03 8.51
CA GLN A 116 -4.66 -16.06 9.10
C GLN A 116 -5.32 -14.69 9.27
N ALA A 117 -5.97 -14.17 8.23
CA ALA A 117 -6.71 -12.91 8.30
C ALA A 117 -7.76 -12.93 9.42
N LYS A 118 -8.56 -13.99 9.50
CA LYS A 118 -9.59 -14.15 10.53
C LYS A 118 -9.01 -14.14 11.95
N ILE A 119 -7.92 -14.85 12.20
CA ILE A 119 -7.25 -14.86 13.51
C ILE A 119 -6.81 -13.43 13.89
N LEU A 120 -6.27 -12.67 12.93
CA LEU A 120 -5.77 -11.31 13.17
C LEU A 120 -6.91 -10.33 13.46
N ILE A 121 -7.96 -10.32 12.64
CA ILE A 121 -9.07 -9.37 12.81
C ILE A 121 -9.93 -9.68 14.01
N ASP A 122 -10.12 -10.96 14.38
CA ASP A 122 -10.89 -11.35 15.56
C ASP A 122 -10.10 -11.12 16.87
N GLY A 123 -8.78 -11.38 16.86
CA GLY A 123 -7.93 -11.26 18.05
C GLY A 123 -7.52 -9.82 18.42
N TYR A 124 -7.51 -8.91 17.43
CA TYR A 124 -6.93 -7.58 17.57
C TYR A 124 -7.84 -6.44 17.12
N ALA A 125 -9.15 -6.64 17.13
CA ALA A 125 -10.16 -5.69 16.66
C ALA A 125 -10.05 -4.27 17.27
N ASP A 126 -9.47 -4.16 18.47
CA ASP A 126 -9.29 -2.90 19.18
C ASP A 126 -8.06 -2.08 18.73
N VAL A 127 -7.12 -2.69 18.03
CA VAL A 127 -5.86 -2.04 17.61
C VAL A 127 -5.53 -2.20 16.14
N ILE A 128 -6.13 -3.17 15.43
CA ILE A 128 -5.93 -3.34 13.99
C ILE A 128 -6.65 -2.22 13.22
N GLY A 129 -5.95 -1.60 12.29
CA GLY A 129 -6.53 -0.58 11.41
C GLY A 129 -6.70 -1.08 10.00
N GLU A 130 -5.78 -1.88 9.52
CA GLU A 130 -5.68 -2.33 8.12
C GLU A 130 -4.94 -3.67 8.06
N LEU A 131 -5.10 -4.42 6.97
CA LEU A 131 -4.36 -5.67 6.71
C LEU A 131 -3.63 -5.58 5.36
N ASP A 132 -2.33 -5.86 5.33
CA ASP A 132 -1.55 -6.01 4.10
C ASP A 132 -1.48 -7.48 3.71
N ILE A 133 -2.00 -7.88 2.54
CA ILE A 133 -1.89 -9.24 2.00
C ILE A 133 -0.97 -9.27 0.79
N VAL A 134 -0.34 -10.42 0.52
CA VAL A 134 0.47 -10.61 -0.69
C VAL A 134 -0.33 -11.42 -1.70
N ALA A 135 -0.51 -10.88 -2.90
CA ALA A 135 -1.06 -11.62 -4.04
C ALA A 135 -0.07 -12.70 -4.50
N ASN A 136 -0.60 -13.80 -5.02
CA ASN A 136 0.26 -14.83 -5.62
C ASN A 136 0.80 -14.33 -6.97
N PHE A 137 1.96 -13.65 -6.93
CA PHE A 137 2.57 -13.09 -8.14
C PHE A 137 3.07 -14.16 -9.13
N GLY A 138 3.28 -15.40 -8.69
CA GLY A 138 3.50 -16.53 -9.59
C GLY A 138 2.27 -16.80 -10.49
N LYS A 139 1.07 -16.77 -9.91
CA LYS A 139 -0.20 -16.88 -10.67
C LYS A 139 -0.43 -15.65 -11.57
N ILE A 140 -0.08 -14.44 -11.11
CA ILE A 140 -0.13 -13.22 -11.93
C ILE A 140 0.76 -13.39 -13.16
N ARG A 141 2.01 -13.85 -12.99
CA ARG A 141 2.94 -14.12 -14.09
C ARG A 141 2.46 -15.18 -15.07
N ALA A 142 1.69 -16.13 -14.58
CA ALA A 142 1.06 -17.18 -15.40
C ALA A 142 -0.22 -16.73 -16.09
N GLY A 143 -0.73 -15.51 -15.82
CA GLY A 143 -1.98 -14.99 -16.39
C GLY A 143 -3.25 -15.57 -15.79
N LEU A 144 -3.18 -16.20 -14.61
CA LEU A 144 -4.30 -16.84 -13.90
C LEU A 144 -5.10 -15.80 -13.09
N TYR A 145 -5.55 -14.73 -13.75
CA TYR A 145 -6.14 -13.55 -13.10
C TYR A 145 -7.45 -13.84 -12.38
N GLU A 146 -8.27 -14.78 -12.89
CA GLU A 146 -9.52 -15.20 -12.22
C GLU A 146 -9.23 -15.84 -10.85
N GLU A 147 -8.18 -16.69 -10.78
CA GLU A 147 -7.76 -17.32 -9.54
C GLU A 147 -7.17 -16.28 -8.56
N VAL A 148 -6.40 -15.31 -9.08
CA VAL A 148 -5.84 -14.20 -8.29
C VAL A 148 -6.97 -13.36 -7.70
N THR A 149 -7.97 -13.01 -8.50
CA THR A 149 -9.15 -12.25 -8.05
C THR A 149 -9.93 -12.99 -6.97
N ALA A 150 -10.16 -14.30 -7.15
CA ALA A 150 -10.88 -15.13 -6.18
C ALA A 150 -10.12 -15.25 -4.85
N ASP A 151 -8.78 -15.40 -4.90
CA ASP A 151 -7.91 -15.47 -3.73
C ASP A 151 -7.95 -14.15 -2.92
N ILE A 152 -7.78 -13.02 -3.60
CA ILE A 152 -7.86 -11.69 -2.99
C ILE A 152 -9.25 -11.46 -2.38
N LYS A 153 -10.31 -11.75 -3.15
CA LYS A 153 -11.69 -11.53 -2.72
C LYS A 153 -12.05 -12.28 -1.45
N ALA A 154 -11.62 -13.52 -1.31
CA ALA A 154 -11.91 -14.33 -0.13
C ALA A 154 -11.33 -13.69 1.16
N VAL A 155 -10.14 -13.08 1.09
CA VAL A 155 -9.53 -12.37 2.22
C VAL A 155 -10.22 -11.02 2.44
N VAL A 156 -10.52 -10.28 1.37
CA VAL A 156 -11.22 -8.99 1.43
C VAL A 156 -12.59 -9.16 2.10
N ASP A 157 -13.41 -10.11 1.64
CA ASP A 157 -14.73 -10.38 2.22
C ASP A 157 -14.64 -10.71 3.73
N THR A 158 -13.60 -11.46 4.12
CA THR A 158 -13.36 -11.82 5.52
C THR A 158 -13.04 -10.58 6.37
N CYS A 159 -12.18 -9.68 5.87
CA CYS A 159 -11.77 -8.47 6.57
C CYS A 159 -12.90 -7.43 6.61
N HIS A 160 -13.61 -7.23 5.50
CA HIS A 160 -14.72 -6.28 5.40
C HIS A 160 -15.89 -6.65 6.30
N ALA A 161 -16.12 -7.93 6.61
CA ALA A 161 -17.10 -8.35 7.61
C ALA A 161 -16.85 -7.76 9.01
N LYS A 162 -15.63 -7.23 9.26
CA LYS A 162 -15.22 -6.55 10.50
C LYS A 162 -14.79 -5.09 10.27
N ASN A 163 -15.06 -4.53 9.11
CA ASN A 163 -14.67 -3.18 8.70
C ASN A 163 -13.14 -2.95 8.73
N VAL A 164 -12.34 -3.96 8.42
CA VAL A 164 -10.89 -3.85 8.30
C VAL A 164 -10.52 -3.72 6.83
N PRO A 165 -9.97 -2.56 6.39
CA PRO A 165 -9.48 -2.36 5.03
C PRO A 165 -8.31 -3.28 4.67
N VAL A 166 -8.24 -3.68 3.39
CA VAL A 166 -7.22 -4.59 2.87
C VAL A 166 -6.37 -3.91 1.82
N LYS A 167 -5.04 -4.07 1.94
CA LYS A 167 -4.08 -3.65 0.94
C LYS A 167 -3.43 -4.86 0.29
N VAL A 168 -3.41 -4.90 -1.04
CA VAL A 168 -2.90 -6.03 -1.83
C VAL A 168 -1.54 -5.71 -2.41
N ILE A 169 -0.52 -6.47 -2.01
CA ILE A 169 0.85 -6.33 -2.49
C ILE A 169 1.01 -7.15 -3.77
N PHE A 170 1.45 -6.50 -4.84
CA PHE A 170 1.66 -7.12 -6.16
C PHE A 170 3.04 -7.73 -6.34
N GLU A 171 4.07 -7.15 -5.69
CA GLU A 171 5.49 -7.37 -5.95
C GLU A 171 5.87 -6.94 -7.37
N THR A 172 5.72 -5.64 -7.65
CA THR A 172 5.81 -5.05 -8.99
C THR A 172 7.14 -5.30 -9.69
N ASP A 173 8.24 -5.43 -8.93
CA ASP A 173 9.55 -5.74 -9.50
C ASP A 173 9.65 -7.16 -10.11
N ALA A 174 8.71 -8.04 -9.81
CA ALA A 174 8.59 -9.37 -10.41
C ALA A 174 7.65 -9.41 -11.63
N LEU A 175 7.01 -8.30 -11.99
CA LEU A 175 5.94 -8.20 -12.97
C LEU A 175 6.30 -7.24 -14.12
N ASN A 176 5.74 -7.47 -15.29
CA ASN A 176 5.74 -6.48 -16.36
C ASN A 176 4.55 -5.52 -16.25
N GLU A 177 4.56 -4.46 -17.07
CA GLU A 177 3.53 -3.42 -17.08
C GLU A 177 2.11 -3.97 -17.27
N GLU A 178 1.91 -4.88 -18.22
CA GLU A 178 0.60 -5.49 -18.50
C GLU A 178 0.09 -6.27 -17.27
N GLN A 179 0.97 -7.02 -16.61
CA GLN A 179 0.64 -7.78 -15.41
C GLN A 179 0.27 -6.87 -14.24
N ILE A 180 0.99 -5.76 -14.04
CA ILE A 180 0.65 -4.75 -13.02
C ILE A 180 -0.74 -4.17 -13.29
N ARG A 181 -1.02 -3.73 -14.52
CA ARG A 181 -2.32 -3.16 -14.91
C ARG A 181 -3.46 -4.16 -14.69
N LYS A 182 -3.31 -5.40 -15.14
CA LYS A 182 -4.32 -6.46 -14.94
C LYS A 182 -4.54 -6.78 -13.46
N THR A 183 -3.48 -6.76 -12.64
CA THR A 183 -3.61 -7.01 -11.20
C THR A 183 -4.36 -5.86 -10.49
N CYS A 184 -4.22 -4.61 -10.95
CA CYS A 184 -5.06 -3.52 -10.48
C CYS A 184 -6.55 -3.83 -10.69
N HIS A 185 -6.93 -4.38 -11.86
CA HIS A 185 -8.31 -4.79 -12.13
C HIS A 185 -8.74 -5.97 -11.23
N CYS A 186 -7.88 -6.96 -11.01
CA CYS A 186 -8.17 -8.05 -10.06
C CYS A 186 -8.51 -7.49 -8.67
N CYS A 187 -7.77 -6.49 -8.19
CA CYS A 187 -8.03 -5.87 -6.89
C CYS A 187 -9.34 -5.09 -6.86
N ILE A 188 -9.66 -4.34 -7.92
CA ILE A 188 -10.93 -3.63 -8.06
C ILE A 188 -12.11 -4.62 -8.03
N ASP A 189 -12.03 -5.70 -8.80
CA ASP A 189 -13.08 -6.71 -8.91
C ASP A 189 -13.23 -7.51 -7.61
N ALA A 190 -12.14 -7.67 -6.87
CA ALA A 190 -12.15 -8.28 -5.54
C ALA A 190 -12.65 -7.34 -4.42
N GLY A 191 -12.79 -6.04 -4.69
CA GLY A 191 -13.20 -5.02 -3.73
C GLY A 191 -12.13 -4.61 -2.73
N ALA A 192 -10.83 -4.75 -3.07
CA ALA A 192 -9.73 -4.31 -2.22
C ALA A 192 -9.72 -2.79 -2.05
N ASP A 193 -9.30 -2.31 -0.87
CA ASP A 193 -9.26 -0.88 -0.56
C ASP A 193 -7.99 -0.21 -1.12
N PHE A 194 -6.89 -0.95 -1.17
CA PHE A 194 -5.62 -0.46 -1.70
C PHE A 194 -4.95 -1.48 -2.62
N VAL A 195 -4.27 -0.95 -3.61
CA VAL A 195 -3.20 -1.63 -4.35
C VAL A 195 -1.85 -1.20 -3.78
N LYS A 196 -0.91 -2.14 -3.58
CA LYS A 196 0.42 -1.88 -3.01
C LYS A 196 1.51 -2.46 -3.90
N SER A 197 2.59 -1.69 -4.13
CA SER A 197 3.64 -2.08 -5.06
C SER A 197 4.45 -3.30 -4.59
N SER A 198 5.10 -3.26 -3.44
CA SER A 198 6.17 -4.21 -3.11
C SER A 198 6.16 -4.68 -1.65
N THR A 199 6.74 -5.86 -1.39
CA THR A 199 7.00 -6.36 -0.03
C THR A 199 8.25 -5.74 0.59
N GLY A 200 9.26 -5.43 -0.22
CA GLY A 200 10.61 -5.06 0.22
C GLY A 200 11.48 -6.27 0.57
N PHE A 201 11.03 -7.50 0.26
CA PHE A 201 11.73 -8.77 0.55
C PHE A 201 11.92 -9.64 -0.70
N LEU A 202 11.69 -9.09 -1.88
CA LEU A 202 11.88 -9.80 -3.14
C LEU A 202 13.33 -10.25 -3.30
N THR A 203 13.53 -11.49 -3.74
CA THR A 203 14.82 -12.06 -4.08
C THR A 203 14.84 -12.52 -5.55
N GLY A 204 16.02 -12.48 -6.17
CA GLY A 204 16.20 -12.91 -7.56
C GLY A 204 15.79 -11.90 -8.62
N PHE A 205 15.40 -10.69 -8.22
CA PHE A 205 15.11 -9.55 -9.09
C PHE A 205 15.81 -8.30 -8.57
N GLU A 206 16.01 -7.33 -9.45
CA GLU A 206 16.47 -6.01 -9.04
C GLU A 206 15.31 -5.25 -8.37
N ALA A 207 15.58 -4.66 -7.20
CA ALA A 207 14.56 -3.97 -6.43
C ALA A 207 14.51 -2.48 -6.79
N HIS A 208 13.47 -2.05 -7.47
CA HIS A 208 13.15 -0.65 -7.79
C HIS A 208 12.04 -0.10 -6.88
N GLY A 209 11.10 -0.95 -6.48
CA GLY A 209 10.03 -0.63 -5.53
C GLY A 209 9.02 0.39 -6.06
N ALA A 210 8.72 1.40 -5.23
CA ALA A 210 7.72 2.43 -5.53
C ALA A 210 8.29 3.54 -6.43
N THR A 211 8.68 3.23 -7.67
CA THR A 211 9.10 4.28 -8.61
C THR A 211 7.92 5.17 -9.03
N VAL A 212 8.23 6.38 -9.47
CA VAL A 212 7.22 7.34 -9.97
C VAL A 212 6.38 6.73 -11.09
N GLU A 213 7.03 6.00 -12.01
CA GLU A 213 6.38 5.35 -13.15
C GLU A 213 5.39 4.27 -12.71
N VAL A 214 5.81 3.40 -11.77
CA VAL A 214 4.96 2.33 -11.23
C VAL A 214 3.77 2.91 -10.47
N ILE A 215 3.99 3.87 -9.59
CA ILE A 215 2.91 4.51 -8.82
C ILE A 215 1.93 5.23 -9.72
N LYS A 216 2.43 5.98 -10.72
CA LYS A 216 1.58 6.64 -11.70
C LYS A 216 0.73 5.65 -12.49
N MET A 217 1.32 4.55 -12.95
CA MET A 217 0.62 3.48 -13.66
C MET A 217 -0.49 2.87 -12.80
N MET A 218 -0.20 2.57 -11.53
CA MET A 218 -1.20 2.03 -10.60
C MET A 218 -2.34 3.03 -10.37
N GLN A 219 -2.03 4.32 -10.15
CA GLN A 219 -3.04 5.38 -9.99
C GLN A 219 -3.93 5.55 -11.22
N GLU A 220 -3.33 5.46 -12.43
CA GLU A 220 -4.08 5.54 -13.69
C GLU A 220 -5.08 4.39 -13.84
N GLU A 221 -4.69 3.17 -13.46
CA GLU A 221 -5.53 1.98 -13.58
C GLU A 221 -6.65 1.94 -12.54
N VAL A 222 -6.33 2.25 -11.28
CA VAL A 222 -7.35 2.13 -10.22
C VAL A 222 -8.31 3.33 -10.20
N GLY A 223 -7.88 4.50 -10.63
CA GLY A 223 -8.70 5.73 -10.59
C GLY A 223 -9.19 6.05 -9.18
N ASP A 224 -10.50 6.08 -9.00
CA ASP A 224 -11.15 6.34 -7.71
C ASP A 224 -11.64 5.06 -7.01
N LYS A 225 -11.38 3.88 -7.59
CA LYS A 225 -11.92 2.61 -7.11
C LYS A 225 -11.08 1.98 -6.00
N CYS A 226 -9.77 2.22 -6.01
CA CYS A 226 -8.84 1.82 -4.97
C CYS A 226 -7.87 2.95 -4.66
N LYS A 227 -7.33 2.94 -3.46
CA LYS A 227 -6.20 3.78 -3.07
C LYS A 227 -4.88 3.14 -3.50
N VAL A 228 -3.80 3.93 -3.53
CA VAL A 228 -2.47 3.45 -3.90
C VAL A 228 -1.50 3.59 -2.72
N LYS A 229 -0.84 2.48 -2.37
CA LYS A 229 0.27 2.45 -1.43
C LYS A 229 1.58 2.16 -2.16
N GLY A 230 2.53 3.09 -2.07
CA GLY A 230 3.90 2.86 -2.50
C GLY A 230 4.72 2.18 -1.41
N SER A 231 5.54 1.19 -1.75
CA SER A 231 6.49 0.57 -0.82
C SER A 231 7.67 -0.03 -1.56
N GLY A 232 8.77 -0.20 -0.83
CA GLY A 232 10.06 -0.55 -1.41
C GLY A 232 10.81 0.68 -1.92
N CYS A 233 12.09 0.76 -1.62
CA CYS A 233 13.06 1.76 -2.08
C CYS A 233 12.73 3.24 -1.83
N ILE A 234 11.78 3.58 -0.96
CA ILE A 234 11.53 4.96 -0.52
C ILE A 234 12.58 5.31 0.55
N ARG A 235 13.67 5.96 0.14
CA ARG A 235 14.87 6.15 0.98
C ARG A 235 15.32 7.60 1.09
N THR A 236 14.83 8.49 0.24
CA THR A 236 15.18 9.91 0.25
C THR A 236 13.95 10.77 0.47
N ARG A 237 14.16 11.96 1.05
CA ARG A 237 13.09 12.93 1.29
C ARG A 237 12.48 13.41 -0.03
N GLU A 238 13.31 13.64 -1.03
CA GLU A 238 12.88 14.11 -2.35
C GLU A 238 11.87 13.13 -2.98
N HIS A 239 12.22 11.84 -3.03
CA HIS A 239 11.33 10.81 -3.57
C HIS A 239 10.04 10.68 -2.75
N PHE A 240 10.14 10.75 -1.42
CA PHE A 240 8.97 10.71 -0.53
C PHE A 240 8.00 11.87 -0.81
N LEU A 241 8.51 13.10 -0.94
CA LEU A 241 7.69 14.28 -1.25
C LEU A 241 7.13 14.24 -2.66
N GLU A 242 7.91 13.75 -3.65
CA GLU A 242 7.44 13.56 -5.02
C GLU A 242 6.23 12.63 -5.09
N LEU A 243 6.24 11.52 -4.36
CA LEU A 243 5.09 10.61 -4.28
C LEU A 243 3.87 11.28 -3.62
N ILE A 244 4.07 12.10 -2.58
CA ILE A 244 2.98 12.91 -1.99
C ILE A 244 2.42 13.88 -3.03
N ASP A 245 3.29 14.52 -3.80
CA ASP A 245 2.89 15.46 -4.85
C ASP A 245 2.08 14.81 -5.97
N MET A 246 2.35 13.54 -6.25
CA MET A 246 1.54 12.73 -7.16
C MET A 246 0.18 12.36 -6.60
N GLY A 247 -0.09 12.63 -5.32
CA GLY A 247 -1.34 12.30 -4.64
C GLY A 247 -1.41 10.84 -4.20
N ILE A 248 -0.28 10.25 -3.78
CA ILE A 248 -0.27 8.92 -3.18
C ILE A 248 -1.07 8.91 -1.87
N ASP A 249 -1.74 7.80 -1.58
CA ASP A 249 -2.56 7.69 -0.37
C ASP A 249 -1.77 7.20 0.84
N ARG A 250 -0.75 6.34 0.63
CA ARG A 250 0.03 5.73 1.70
C ARG A 250 1.42 5.31 1.23
N MET A 251 2.38 5.26 2.14
CA MET A 251 3.73 4.78 1.86
C MET A 251 4.23 3.84 2.94
N GLY A 252 4.76 2.67 2.53
CA GLY A 252 5.48 1.77 3.43
C GLY A 252 6.94 2.18 3.50
N VAL A 253 7.37 2.72 4.64
CA VAL A 253 8.74 3.21 4.84
C VAL A 253 9.42 2.43 5.95
N GLY A 254 10.60 1.89 5.66
CA GLY A 254 11.40 1.16 6.65
C GLY A 254 11.99 2.09 7.72
N TYR A 255 12.16 1.57 8.93
CA TYR A 255 12.61 2.31 10.11
C TYR A 255 13.87 3.17 9.88
N ARG A 256 14.83 2.70 9.06
CA ARG A 256 16.06 3.46 8.74
C ARG A 256 15.79 4.66 7.84
N SER A 257 14.77 4.60 7.02
CA SER A 257 14.44 5.67 6.07
C SER A 257 13.48 6.70 6.66
N VAL A 258 12.71 6.35 7.68
CA VAL A 258 11.75 7.28 8.31
C VAL A 258 12.42 8.56 8.82
N PRO A 259 13.55 8.53 9.54
CA PRO A 259 14.23 9.76 9.95
C PRO A 259 14.68 10.62 8.76
N VAL A 260 15.11 9.98 7.65
CA VAL A 260 15.56 10.68 6.43
C VAL A 260 14.39 11.36 5.72
N VAL A 261 13.30 10.62 5.47
CA VAL A 261 12.15 11.17 4.72
C VAL A 261 11.41 12.24 5.51
N LEU A 262 11.42 12.18 6.85
CA LEU A 262 10.82 13.17 7.74
C LEU A 262 11.77 14.31 8.12
N ASP A 263 13.05 14.26 7.67
CA ASP A 263 14.07 15.27 8.00
C ASP A 263 14.28 15.44 9.51
N LEU A 264 14.34 14.32 10.23
CA LEU A 264 14.57 14.34 11.66
C LEU A 264 16.07 14.50 11.94
N GLN A 265 16.41 15.52 12.71
CA GLN A 265 17.77 15.69 13.24
C GLN A 265 17.98 14.71 14.41
N ARG A 266 18.46 13.51 14.10
CA ARG A 266 18.81 12.48 15.08
C ARG A 266 20.27 12.10 14.98
#